data_4cb754d4f87af8929a8328fb9a891fcb
#
_entry.id   4cb754d4f87af8929a8328fb9a891fcb
#
_cell.length_a   1.000
_cell.length_b   1.000
_cell.length_c   1.000
_cell.angle_alpha   90.00
_cell.angle_beta   90.00
_cell.angle_gamma   90.00
#
_symmetry.space_group_name_H-M   'P 1'
#
loop_
_entity.id
_entity.type
_entity.pdbx_description
1 polymer ?
#
loop_
_entity_poly.entity_id
_entity_poly.type
_entity_poly.pdbx_seq_one_letter_code
_entity_poly.pdbx_strand_id
1 'polypeptide(L)'
;MEVYGQMQKTIGKGVQEGVTVRVSSGQEAATKTLDGQGFIPNTAAASRFLSQATFGATWSEIQDVESKGIEPWLREQFATPPQFFCTPYVQALHQAMVDSLNRTSPTPTNTVTNTFIPSWYFDVAWFQGMMQSKDFLRWRIAFALSQILVTSRISAFDSNPYALASYHDMLYRNSFGTFRQLLDSVTFHPAMAVYLTYMNNRATDVEKQTFPDENYAREIMQLFTIGLYELNPDGTEKRDSQNKLIPTYSNDDISGLAKVFTGLSWGDADYIGQREPNRWSYTIPLRFFPIDSSDAIRNSWKKTPRIVPGHEPGVKSFLGFSTPNRTPQQGL
;
A
#
# COMPACT_ATOMS: atom_id res chain seq x y z
N MET A 1 3.90 34.03 -5.37
CA MET A 1 2.60 34.26 -4.69
C MET A 1 1.44 34.50 -5.66
N GLU A 2 1.63 35.23 -6.76
CA GLU A 2 0.58 35.49 -7.78
C GLU A 2 0.07 34.22 -8.51
N VAL A 3 0.93 33.27 -8.78
CA VAL A 3 0.56 32.02 -9.48
C VAL A 3 -0.39 31.16 -8.65
N TYR A 4 -0.23 31.12 -7.33
CA TYR A 4 -1.09 30.35 -6.43
C TYR A 4 -2.50 30.95 -6.32
N GLY A 5 -2.61 32.28 -6.34
CA GLY A 5 -3.89 32.99 -6.29
C GLY A 5 -4.71 32.83 -7.57
N GLN A 6 -4.06 32.73 -8.73
CA GLN A 6 -4.75 32.48 -10.00
C GLN A 6 -5.19 31.03 -10.19
N MET A 7 -4.38 30.06 -9.71
CA MET A 7 -4.75 28.63 -9.72
C MET A 7 -6.00 28.33 -8.88
N GLN A 8 -6.12 28.93 -7.70
CA GLN A 8 -7.31 28.76 -6.86
C GLN A 8 -8.60 29.33 -7.47
N LYS A 9 -8.49 30.44 -8.23
CA LYS A 9 -9.64 31.02 -8.95
C LYS A 9 -10.12 30.12 -10.11
N THR A 10 -9.23 29.33 -10.68
CA THR A 10 -9.54 28.48 -11.85
C THR A 10 -10.14 27.13 -11.42
N ILE A 11 -9.67 26.54 -10.33
CA ILE A 11 -10.18 25.25 -9.79
C ILE A 11 -11.65 25.37 -9.33
N GLY A 12 -12.08 26.54 -8.85
CA GLY A 12 -13.45 26.77 -8.36
C GLY A 12 -14.51 27.04 -9.43
N LYS A 13 -14.16 27.18 -10.71
CA LYS A 13 -15.11 27.62 -11.77
C LYS A 13 -15.18 26.72 -13.00
N GLY A 14 -14.56 25.58 -13.04
CA GLY A 14 -14.42 24.78 -14.27
C GLY A 14 -13.43 25.42 -15.25
N VAL A 15 -12.82 24.61 -16.11
CA VAL A 15 -11.89 25.08 -17.13
C VAL A 15 -12.68 26.01 -18.11
N GLN A 16 -12.43 27.31 -18.04
CA GLN A 16 -12.92 28.23 -19.06
C GLN A 16 -11.90 28.31 -20.20
N GLU A 17 -12.41 28.36 -21.43
CA GLU A 17 -11.60 28.61 -22.62
C GLU A 17 -10.74 29.88 -22.43
N GLY A 18 -9.44 29.75 -22.75
CA GLY A 18 -8.52 30.88 -22.75
C GLY A 18 -7.68 31.14 -21.51
N VAL A 19 -7.62 30.21 -20.55
CA VAL A 19 -6.73 30.37 -19.36
C VAL A 19 -5.27 30.20 -19.75
N THR A 20 -4.48 31.28 -19.68
CA THR A 20 -3.03 31.24 -19.85
C THR A 20 -2.37 31.00 -18.49
N VAL A 21 -1.70 29.86 -18.32
CA VAL A 21 -0.86 29.58 -17.13
C VAL A 21 0.53 30.14 -17.39
N ARG A 22 0.91 31.20 -16.68
CA ARG A 22 2.28 31.74 -16.73
C ARG A 22 3.13 31.01 -15.67
N VAL A 23 4.16 30.31 -16.12
CA VAL A 23 5.17 29.74 -15.23
C VAL A 23 6.29 30.77 -15.09
N SER A 24 6.49 31.31 -13.87
CA SER A 24 7.48 32.34 -13.61
C SER A 24 8.91 31.77 -13.64
N SER A 25 9.51 31.77 -14.82
CA SER A 25 10.97 31.56 -14.96
C SER A 25 11.65 32.67 -15.78
N GLY A 26 11.03 33.82 -15.90
CA GLY A 26 11.59 34.96 -16.64
C GLY A 26 11.58 34.82 -18.18
N GLN A 27 11.21 33.68 -18.71
CA GLN A 27 10.95 33.48 -20.14
C GLN A 27 9.47 33.18 -20.35
N GLU A 28 8.89 33.64 -21.44
CA GLU A 28 7.49 33.41 -21.78
C GLU A 28 7.21 31.90 -21.90
N ALA A 29 6.73 31.31 -20.83
CA ALA A 29 6.18 29.97 -20.87
C ALA A 29 4.74 30.05 -21.38
N ALA A 30 4.57 30.15 -22.70
CA ALA A 30 3.26 30.07 -23.28
C ALA A 30 2.73 28.64 -23.24
N THR A 31 1.70 28.41 -22.44
CA THR A 31 0.83 27.26 -22.62
C THR A 31 -0.34 27.69 -23.47
N LYS A 32 -0.64 26.97 -24.54
CA LYS A 32 -1.85 27.15 -25.32
C LYS A 32 -2.91 26.17 -24.85
N THR A 33 -4.15 26.63 -24.70
CA THR A 33 -5.31 25.73 -24.67
C THR A 33 -5.66 25.40 -26.11
N LEU A 34 -5.70 24.13 -26.45
CA LEU A 34 -6.26 23.64 -27.69
C LEU A 34 -7.73 23.30 -27.43
N ASP A 35 -8.66 24.13 -27.89
CA ASP A 35 -10.10 23.86 -28.07
C ASP A 35 -10.69 22.79 -27.13
N GLY A 36 -10.56 22.97 -25.82
CA GLY A 36 -11.02 22.03 -24.81
C GLY A 36 -10.19 20.74 -24.63
N GLN A 37 -9.03 20.64 -25.27
CA GLN A 37 -8.16 19.44 -25.22
C GLN A 37 -6.98 19.55 -24.24
N GLY A 38 -7.00 20.52 -23.32
CA GLY A 38 -5.96 20.71 -22.33
C GLY A 38 -4.82 21.63 -22.76
N PHE A 39 -3.77 21.70 -21.94
CA PHE A 39 -2.65 22.63 -22.16
C PHE A 39 -1.55 21.99 -23.00
N ILE A 40 -1.06 22.71 -24.03
CA ILE A 40 0.19 22.39 -24.71
C ILE A 40 1.31 23.14 -23.99
N PRO A 41 2.21 22.41 -23.28
CA PRO A 41 3.35 23.01 -22.61
C PRO A 41 4.44 23.37 -23.63
N ASN A 42 5.28 24.35 -23.30
CA ASN A 42 6.59 24.45 -23.95
C ASN A 42 7.54 23.39 -23.38
N THR A 43 8.73 23.25 -23.98
CA THR A 43 9.77 22.28 -23.59
C THR A 43 10.08 22.31 -22.09
N ALA A 44 10.21 23.49 -21.49
CA ALA A 44 10.53 23.64 -20.06
C ALA A 44 9.38 23.18 -19.16
N ALA A 45 8.13 23.49 -19.54
CA ALA A 45 6.95 23.05 -18.82
C ALA A 45 6.73 21.52 -18.96
N ALA A 46 6.93 20.97 -20.15
CA ALA A 46 6.88 19.52 -20.40
C ALA A 46 7.93 18.76 -19.60
N SER A 47 9.17 19.26 -19.58
CA SER A 47 10.26 18.68 -18.77
C SER A 47 9.96 18.70 -17.27
N ARG A 48 9.45 19.82 -16.76
CA ARG A 48 9.06 19.95 -15.34
C ARG A 48 7.90 19.00 -14.99
N PHE A 49 6.91 18.92 -15.83
CA PHE A 49 5.77 18.01 -15.64
C PHE A 49 6.25 16.55 -15.57
N LEU A 50 7.04 16.11 -16.55
CA LEU A 50 7.56 14.74 -16.59
C LEU A 50 8.49 14.43 -15.41
N SER A 51 9.28 15.39 -14.93
CA SER A 51 10.12 15.22 -13.74
C SER A 51 9.31 14.93 -12.47
N GLN A 52 8.06 15.39 -12.39
CA GLN A 52 7.14 15.10 -11.30
C GLN A 52 6.32 13.82 -11.53
N ALA A 53 5.88 13.61 -12.76
CA ALA A 53 4.98 12.50 -13.14
C ALA A 53 5.70 11.17 -13.40
N THR A 54 7.04 11.20 -13.53
CA THR A 54 7.89 10.04 -13.85
C THR A 54 9.13 10.00 -12.95
N PHE A 55 10.07 9.11 -13.21
CA PHE A 55 11.39 9.06 -12.57
C PHE A 55 12.50 9.74 -13.40
N GLY A 56 12.12 10.52 -14.37
CA GLY A 56 12.97 11.20 -15.33
C GLY A 56 12.41 11.01 -16.73
N ALA A 57 12.80 11.87 -17.64
CA ALA A 57 12.31 11.82 -19.02
C ALA A 57 13.46 11.99 -20.01
N THR A 58 13.41 11.25 -21.09
CA THR A 58 14.27 11.44 -22.25
C THR A 58 13.84 12.66 -23.02
N TRP A 59 14.74 13.16 -23.87
CA TRP A 59 14.42 14.28 -24.74
C TRP A 59 13.20 13.99 -25.65
N SER A 60 13.11 12.77 -26.18
CA SER A 60 11.98 12.36 -27.03
C SER A 60 10.63 12.36 -26.27
N GLU A 61 10.63 11.98 -25.01
CA GLU A 61 9.42 12.00 -24.15
C GLU A 61 8.99 13.43 -23.83
N ILE A 62 9.96 14.34 -23.63
CA ILE A 62 9.66 15.76 -23.46
C ILE A 62 9.02 16.36 -24.73
N GLN A 63 9.60 16.06 -25.91
CA GLN A 63 9.06 16.49 -27.19
C GLN A 63 7.65 15.90 -27.48
N ASP A 64 7.42 14.66 -27.07
CA ASP A 64 6.12 14.02 -27.19
C ASP A 64 5.06 14.76 -26.38
N VAL A 65 5.32 15.09 -25.11
CA VAL A 65 4.40 15.89 -24.27
C VAL A 65 4.25 17.31 -24.80
N GLU A 66 5.33 17.94 -25.30
CA GLU A 66 5.28 19.26 -25.93
C GLU A 66 4.36 19.25 -27.16
N SER A 67 4.35 18.19 -27.95
CA SER A 67 3.56 18.09 -29.16
C SER A 67 2.09 17.75 -28.93
N LYS A 68 1.79 16.83 -28.03
CA LYS A 68 0.43 16.33 -27.79
C LYS A 68 -0.30 16.98 -26.61
N GLY A 69 0.45 17.59 -25.68
CA GLY A 69 -0.09 18.19 -24.47
C GLY A 69 -0.10 17.26 -23.25
N ILE A 70 -0.26 17.86 -22.07
CA ILE A 70 -0.26 17.15 -20.78
C ILE A 70 -1.50 16.25 -20.64
N GLU A 71 -2.69 16.73 -20.97
CA GLU A 71 -3.91 15.96 -20.78
C GLU A 71 -3.98 14.70 -21.68
N PRO A 72 -3.68 14.74 -22.97
CA PRO A 72 -3.57 13.53 -23.79
C PRO A 72 -2.55 12.53 -23.25
N TRP A 73 -1.38 13.00 -22.77
CA TRP A 73 -0.39 12.14 -22.14
C TRP A 73 -0.93 11.46 -20.87
N LEU A 74 -1.63 12.21 -20.00
CA LEU A 74 -2.27 11.63 -18.81
C LEU A 74 -3.29 10.56 -19.16
N ARG A 75 -4.13 10.82 -20.18
CA ARG A 75 -5.14 9.85 -20.67
C ARG A 75 -4.48 8.56 -21.16
N GLU A 76 -3.38 8.67 -21.90
CA GLU A 76 -2.58 7.52 -22.33
C GLU A 76 -2.02 6.73 -21.12
N GLN A 77 -1.45 7.44 -20.14
CA GLN A 77 -0.91 6.79 -18.95
C GLN A 77 -1.99 6.07 -18.14
N PHE A 78 -3.17 6.65 -17.98
CA PHE A 78 -4.31 6.00 -17.32
C PHE A 78 -4.81 4.77 -18.11
N ALA A 79 -4.79 4.83 -19.43
CA ALA A 79 -5.21 3.74 -20.30
C ALA A 79 -4.14 2.62 -20.41
N THR A 80 -2.88 2.93 -20.15
CA THR A 80 -1.78 1.96 -20.24
C THR A 80 -1.93 0.90 -19.13
N PRO A 81 -2.04 -0.39 -19.49
CA PRO A 81 -2.12 -1.46 -18.49
C PRO A 81 -0.79 -1.62 -17.74
N PRO A 82 -0.80 -2.22 -16.54
CA PRO A 82 0.43 -2.59 -15.85
C PRO A 82 1.34 -3.47 -16.72
N GLN A 83 2.62 -3.09 -16.84
CA GLN A 83 3.55 -3.73 -17.77
C GLN A 83 4.63 -4.59 -17.08
N PHE A 84 4.99 -4.25 -15.85
CA PHE A 84 6.06 -4.94 -15.16
C PHE A 84 5.69 -5.19 -13.70
N PHE A 85 5.83 -6.43 -13.27
CA PHE A 85 5.63 -6.83 -11.88
C PHE A 85 6.94 -7.28 -11.25
N CYS A 86 7.21 -6.81 -10.02
CA CYS A 86 8.43 -7.15 -9.27
C CYS A 86 8.45 -8.62 -8.85
N THR A 87 7.30 -9.19 -8.44
CA THR A 87 7.23 -10.57 -7.96
C THR A 87 7.73 -11.59 -8.97
N PRO A 88 7.22 -11.67 -10.23
CA PRO A 88 7.72 -12.63 -11.21
C PRO A 88 9.18 -12.37 -11.59
N TYR A 89 9.64 -11.12 -11.54
CA TYR A 89 11.05 -10.81 -11.81
C TYR A 89 11.97 -11.33 -10.71
N VAL A 90 11.61 -11.14 -9.43
CA VAL A 90 12.33 -11.72 -8.28
C VAL A 90 12.33 -13.25 -8.37
N GLN A 91 11.22 -13.87 -8.81
CA GLN A 91 11.15 -15.31 -9.07
C GLN A 91 12.17 -15.75 -10.10
N ALA A 92 12.23 -15.05 -11.22
CA ALA A 92 13.19 -15.37 -12.30
C ALA A 92 14.64 -15.21 -11.86
N LEU A 93 14.96 -14.14 -11.11
CA LEU A 93 16.30 -13.94 -10.53
C LEU A 93 16.67 -15.07 -9.58
N HIS A 94 15.75 -15.47 -8.72
CA HIS A 94 15.96 -16.56 -7.77
C HIS A 94 16.17 -17.88 -8.50
N GLN A 95 15.37 -18.20 -9.50
CA GLN A 95 15.54 -19.42 -10.30
C GLN A 95 16.89 -19.44 -11.00
N ALA A 96 17.29 -18.32 -11.60
CA ALA A 96 18.59 -18.19 -12.24
C ALA A 96 19.77 -18.43 -11.26
N MET A 97 19.64 -17.96 -10.03
CA MET A 97 20.62 -18.25 -8.97
C MET A 97 20.67 -19.74 -8.63
N VAL A 98 19.51 -20.38 -8.43
CA VAL A 98 19.41 -21.82 -8.15
C VAL A 98 20.04 -22.63 -9.30
N ASP A 99 19.71 -22.30 -10.53
CA ASP A 99 20.28 -22.97 -11.71
C ASP A 99 21.80 -22.81 -11.80
N SER A 100 22.31 -21.63 -11.43
CA SER A 100 23.74 -21.37 -11.37
C SER A 100 24.43 -22.22 -10.30
N LEU A 101 23.85 -22.28 -9.12
CA LEU A 101 24.36 -23.13 -8.01
C LEU A 101 24.37 -24.62 -8.39
N ASN A 102 23.29 -25.09 -9.02
CA ASN A 102 23.19 -26.48 -9.47
C ASN A 102 24.24 -26.83 -10.53
N ARG A 103 24.66 -25.90 -11.37
CA ARG A 103 25.72 -26.10 -12.35
C ARG A 103 27.12 -26.18 -11.72
N THR A 104 27.32 -25.49 -10.62
CA THR A 104 28.64 -25.34 -9.98
C THR A 104 28.84 -26.20 -8.74
N SER A 105 27.78 -26.76 -8.18
CA SER A 105 27.82 -27.57 -6.94
C SER A 105 27.94 -29.06 -7.25
N PRO A 106 28.83 -29.81 -6.53
CA PRO A 106 28.87 -31.26 -6.61
C PRO A 106 27.64 -31.94 -6.02
N THR A 107 26.86 -31.21 -5.22
CA THR A 107 25.57 -31.66 -4.65
C THR A 107 24.50 -30.64 -5.00
N PRO A 108 23.84 -30.80 -6.16
CA PRO A 108 22.82 -29.87 -6.62
C PRO A 108 21.65 -29.75 -5.62
N THR A 109 21.27 -28.51 -5.28
CA THR A 109 20.08 -28.24 -4.47
C THR A 109 18.95 -27.88 -5.44
N ASN A 110 18.02 -28.79 -5.66
CA ASN A 110 16.90 -28.61 -6.59
C ASN A 110 15.73 -27.81 -5.97
N THR A 111 15.82 -27.38 -4.71
CA THR A 111 14.71 -26.74 -4.02
C THR A 111 14.97 -25.24 -3.86
N VAL A 112 14.19 -24.47 -4.58
CA VAL A 112 14.07 -22.99 -4.45
C VAL A 112 13.81 -22.59 -2.99
N THR A 113 13.19 -23.47 -2.18
CA THR A 113 12.81 -23.22 -0.79
C THR A 113 13.96 -23.16 0.20
N ASN A 114 15.12 -23.73 -0.13
CA ASN A 114 16.27 -23.84 0.78
C ASN A 114 17.38 -22.82 0.52
N THR A 115 17.21 -21.96 -0.49
CA THR A 115 18.23 -21.00 -0.87
C THR A 115 17.93 -19.64 -0.25
N PHE A 116 18.89 -19.08 0.46
CA PHE A 116 18.80 -17.71 0.97
C PHE A 116 18.66 -16.74 -0.19
N ILE A 117 17.69 -15.84 -0.12
CA ILE A 117 17.44 -14.80 -1.12
C ILE A 117 17.61 -13.45 -0.46
N PRO A 118 18.61 -12.68 -0.88
CA PRO A 118 18.80 -11.33 -0.35
C PRO A 118 17.64 -10.39 -0.69
N SER A 119 17.28 -9.52 0.23
CA SER A 119 16.20 -8.52 0.00
C SER A 119 16.48 -7.58 -1.17
N TRP A 120 17.76 -7.34 -1.52
CA TRP A 120 18.13 -6.49 -2.64
C TRP A 120 17.67 -7.02 -4.03
N TYR A 121 17.21 -8.28 -4.14
CA TYR A 121 16.56 -8.77 -5.35
C TYR A 121 15.29 -7.98 -5.67
N PHE A 122 14.59 -7.52 -4.64
CA PHE A 122 13.49 -6.58 -4.82
C PHE A 122 13.98 -5.24 -5.37
N ASP A 123 15.10 -4.70 -4.86
CA ASP A 123 15.65 -3.43 -5.35
C ASP A 123 15.96 -3.52 -6.85
N VAL A 124 16.59 -4.63 -7.29
CA VAL A 124 16.87 -4.87 -8.72
C VAL A 124 15.58 -4.93 -9.53
N ALA A 125 14.56 -5.67 -9.06
CA ALA A 125 13.28 -5.77 -9.75
C ALA A 125 12.60 -4.39 -9.85
N TRP A 126 12.65 -3.62 -8.78
CA TRP A 126 12.06 -2.29 -8.72
C TRP A 126 12.72 -1.33 -9.70
N PHE A 127 14.07 -1.26 -9.71
CA PHE A 127 14.80 -0.42 -10.66
C PHE A 127 14.56 -0.87 -12.11
N GLN A 128 14.52 -2.17 -12.35
CA GLN A 128 14.28 -2.73 -13.68
C GLN A 128 12.90 -2.30 -14.22
N GLY A 129 11.85 -2.44 -13.40
CA GLY A 129 10.51 -2.02 -13.76
C GLY A 129 10.41 -0.52 -14.00
N MET A 130 10.98 0.28 -13.11
CA MET A 130 11.02 1.74 -13.22
C MET A 130 11.69 2.22 -14.53
N MET A 131 12.75 1.53 -14.98
CA MET A 131 13.51 1.91 -16.17
C MET A 131 12.91 1.40 -17.47
N GLN A 132 12.20 0.27 -17.46
CA GLN A 132 11.73 -0.40 -18.68
C GLN A 132 10.25 -0.20 -18.98
N SER A 133 9.43 0.06 -17.98
CA SER A 133 7.98 0.22 -18.16
C SER A 133 7.65 1.54 -18.84
N LYS A 134 6.58 1.53 -19.66
CA LYS A 134 6.05 2.72 -20.32
C LYS A 134 4.84 3.33 -19.59
N ASP A 135 4.36 2.70 -18.55
CA ASP A 135 3.34 3.20 -17.65
C ASP A 135 3.96 4.00 -16.48
N PHE A 136 4.72 5.02 -16.86
CA PHE A 136 5.56 5.84 -15.97
C PHE A 136 4.79 6.42 -14.78
N LEU A 137 3.60 6.97 -15.04
CA LEU A 137 2.77 7.59 -14.01
C LEU A 137 2.33 6.55 -12.96
N ARG A 138 1.99 5.35 -13.38
CA ARG A 138 1.60 4.26 -12.47
C ARG A 138 2.76 3.91 -11.52
N TRP A 139 3.98 3.78 -12.03
CA TRP A 139 5.19 3.55 -11.25
C TRP A 139 5.44 4.70 -10.26
N ARG A 140 5.29 5.94 -10.72
CA ARG A 140 5.50 7.12 -9.87
C ARG A 140 4.48 7.20 -8.74
N ILE A 141 3.22 6.88 -9.01
CA ILE A 141 2.16 6.82 -8.00
C ILE A 141 2.40 5.66 -7.03
N ALA A 142 2.76 4.46 -7.52
CA ALA A 142 3.10 3.34 -6.65
C ALA A 142 4.24 3.68 -5.68
N PHE A 143 5.27 4.39 -6.17
CA PHE A 143 6.33 4.90 -5.32
C PHE A 143 5.83 5.90 -4.26
N ALA A 144 4.99 6.86 -4.65
CA ALA A 144 4.41 7.82 -3.71
C ALA A 144 3.56 7.11 -2.64
N LEU A 145 2.75 6.13 -3.04
CA LEU A 145 1.96 5.31 -2.12
C LEU A 145 2.84 4.49 -1.17
N SER A 146 3.98 3.99 -1.61
CA SER A 146 4.93 3.27 -0.76
C SER A 146 5.59 4.14 0.30
N GLN A 147 5.59 5.47 0.14
CA GLN A 147 6.08 6.42 1.14
C GLN A 147 5.02 6.76 2.21
N ILE A 148 3.75 6.47 1.92
CA ILE A 148 2.62 6.68 2.84
C ILE A 148 2.29 5.36 3.54
N LEU A 149 2.06 4.30 2.77
CA LEU A 149 1.69 2.95 3.23
C LEU A 149 2.96 2.11 3.36
N VAL A 150 3.79 2.45 4.32
CA VAL A 150 5.18 2.01 4.41
C VAL A 150 5.30 0.55 4.85
N THR A 151 6.18 -0.18 4.18
CA THR A 151 6.81 -1.41 4.69
C THR A 151 8.33 -1.27 4.57
N SER A 152 9.09 -1.94 5.43
CA SER A 152 10.55 -1.87 5.41
C SER A 152 11.18 -3.22 5.17
N ARG A 153 12.27 -3.25 4.38
CA ARG A 153 13.08 -4.45 4.24
C ARG A 153 13.90 -4.78 5.49
N ILE A 154 14.21 -3.76 6.31
CA ILE A 154 15.01 -3.94 7.52
C ILE A 154 14.20 -4.72 8.54
N SER A 155 14.81 -5.74 9.16
CA SER A 155 14.22 -6.60 10.17
C SER A 155 13.33 -7.72 9.59
N ALA A 156 12.05 -7.49 9.35
CA ALA A 156 11.10 -8.57 8.99
C ALA A 156 11.34 -9.18 7.60
N PHE A 157 11.93 -8.42 6.66
CA PHE A 157 12.05 -8.83 5.26
C PHE A 157 13.48 -8.88 4.72
N ASP A 158 14.49 -8.93 5.58
CA ASP A 158 15.91 -8.98 5.18
C ASP A 158 16.25 -10.15 4.23
N SER A 159 15.54 -11.25 4.37
CA SER A 159 15.71 -12.46 3.55
C SER A 159 14.44 -12.82 2.76
N ASN A 160 13.49 -11.89 2.62
CA ASN A 160 12.22 -12.16 1.96
C ASN A 160 11.85 -11.07 0.94
N PRO A 161 12.54 -11.02 -0.22
CA PRO A 161 12.22 -10.06 -1.27
C PRO A 161 10.83 -10.26 -1.88
N TYR A 162 10.22 -11.44 -1.72
CA TYR A 162 8.86 -11.71 -2.20
C TYR A 162 7.80 -10.91 -1.45
N ALA A 163 7.99 -10.72 -0.13
CA ALA A 163 7.10 -9.88 0.66
C ALA A 163 7.06 -8.44 0.13
N LEU A 164 8.24 -7.87 -0.11
CA LEU A 164 8.38 -6.52 -0.64
C LEU A 164 7.88 -6.40 -2.07
N ALA A 165 8.24 -7.37 -2.94
CA ALA A 165 7.84 -7.39 -4.34
C ALA A 165 6.31 -7.50 -4.49
N SER A 166 5.67 -8.42 -3.77
CA SER A 166 4.22 -8.60 -3.82
C SER A 166 3.47 -7.40 -3.24
N TYR A 167 4.00 -6.78 -2.18
CA TYR A 167 3.43 -5.57 -1.61
C TYR A 167 3.51 -4.39 -2.60
N HIS A 168 4.67 -4.19 -3.22
CA HIS A 168 4.83 -3.18 -4.26
C HIS A 168 3.90 -3.44 -5.45
N ASP A 169 3.81 -4.68 -5.90
CA ASP A 169 2.92 -5.07 -7.00
C ASP A 169 1.44 -4.80 -6.66
N MET A 170 1.04 -4.93 -5.39
CA MET A 170 -0.29 -4.56 -4.92
C MET A 170 -0.51 -3.05 -5.00
N LEU A 171 0.44 -2.22 -4.53
CA LEU A 171 0.38 -0.76 -4.64
C LEU A 171 0.32 -0.32 -6.11
N TYR A 172 1.15 -0.93 -6.96
CA TYR A 172 1.22 -0.65 -8.38
C TYR A 172 -0.09 -0.97 -9.11
N ARG A 173 -0.76 -2.10 -8.79
CA ARG A 173 -2.09 -2.41 -9.34
C ARG A 173 -3.15 -1.39 -8.91
N ASN A 174 -3.08 -0.91 -7.68
CA ASN A 174 -4.05 0.00 -7.09
C ASN A 174 -3.74 1.49 -7.34
N SER A 175 -2.69 1.84 -8.09
CA SER A 175 -2.22 3.21 -8.29
C SER A 175 -3.29 4.17 -8.84
N PHE A 176 -4.25 3.67 -9.63
CA PHE A 176 -5.34 4.46 -10.22
C PHE A 176 -6.72 4.05 -9.65
N GLY A 177 -6.73 3.27 -8.57
CA GLY A 177 -7.96 2.88 -7.88
C GLY A 177 -8.44 3.92 -6.87
N THR A 178 -9.48 3.58 -6.12
CA THR A 178 -9.93 4.41 -5.00
C THR A 178 -9.07 4.15 -3.76
N PHE A 179 -8.94 5.15 -2.90
CA PHE A 179 -8.18 5.01 -1.64
C PHE A 179 -8.78 3.92 -0.74
N ARG A 180 -10.11 3.74 -0.73
CA ARG A 180 -10.78 2.66 -0.02
C ARG A 180 -10.34 1.28 -0.51
N GLN A 181 -10.31 1.05 -1.83
CA GLN A 181 -9.83 -0.22 -2.41
C GLN A 181 -8.35 -0.48 -2.09
N LEU A 182 -7.56 0.59 -2.09
CA LEU A 182 -6.15 0.51 -1.71
C LEU A 182 -6.00 0.10 -0.24
N LEU A 183 -6.72 0.74 0.69
CA LEU A 183 -6.67 0.38 2.12
C LEU A 183 -7.15 -1.05 2.39
N ASP A 184 -8.19 -1.50 1.68
CA ASP A 184 -8.64 -2.89 1.74
C ASP A 184 -7.53 -3.85 1.31
N SER A 185 -6.91 -3.59 0.16
CA SER A 185 -5.78 -4.38 -0.33
C SER A 185 -4.59 -4.38 0.63
N VAL A 186 -4.28 -3.24 1.26
CA VAL A 186 -3.22 -3.11 2.28
C VAL A 186 -3.54 -3.91 3.53
N THR A 187 -4.80 -3.83 4.02
CA THR A 187 -5.26 -4.54 5.21
C THR A 187 -5.14 -6.06 5.07
N PHE A 188 -5.46 -6.58 3.89
CA PHE A 188 -5.38 -8.02 3.63
C PHE A 188 -4.03 -8.48 3.06
N HIS A 189 -3.03 -7.60 2.97
CA HIS A 189 -1.73 -7.98 2.46
C HIS A 189 -0.82 -8.55 3.57
N PRO A 190 -0.28 -9.77 3.41
CA PRO A 190 0.54 -10.42 4.44
C PRO A 190 1.78 -9.62 4.85
N ALA A 191 2.42 -8.90 3.93
CA ALA A 191 3.58 -8.08 4.26
C ALA A 191 3.23 -6.96 5.27
N MET A 192 2.09 -6.29 5.09
CA MET A 192 1.64 -5.27 6.05
C MET A 192 1.30 -5.91 7.39
N ALA A 193 0.64 -7.08 7.39
CA ALA A 193 0.26 -7.78 8.61
C ALA A 193 1.47 -8.24 9.43
N VAL A 194 2.54 -8.65 8.77
CA VAL A 194 3.82 -8.97 9.43
C VAL A 194 4.50 -7.69 9.91
N TYR A 195 4.54 -6.65 9.09
CA TYR A 195 5.24 -5.40 9.41
C TYR A 195 4.62 -4.64 10.57
N LEU A 196 3.28 -4.55 10.63
CA LEU A 196 2.53 -3.90 11.69
C LEU A 196 1.89 -4.88 12.70
N THR A 197 2.42 -6.08 12.80
CA THR A 197 2.23 -7.05 13.90
C THR A 197 0.82 -7.61 14.10
N TYR A 198 -0.12 -7.37 13.18
CA TYR A 198 -1.47 -7.94 13.31
C TYR A 198 -1.64 -9.32 12.64
N MET A 199 -0.58 -9.88 12.05
CA MET A 199 -0.57 -11.26 11.60
C MET A 199 -0.79 -12.19 12.79
N ASN A 200 -1.80 -13.04 12.71
CA ASN A 200 -2.20 -13.97 13.79
C ASN A 200 -2.67 -13.27 15.09
N ASN A 201 -3.13 -12.03 14.97
CA ASN A 201 -3.70 -11.31 16.11
C ASN A 201 -4.99 -12.00 16.56
N ARG A 202 -5.08 -12.34 17.86
CA ARG A 202 -6.15 -13.15 18.43
C ARG A 202 -7.11 -12.32 19.24
N ALA A 203 -8.31 -12.85 19.44
CA ALA A 203 -9.30 -12.31 20.34
C ALA A 203 -8.77 -12.19 21.78
N THR A 204 -9.40 -11.33 22.56
CA THR A 204 -9.14 -11.14 23.99
C THR A 204 -9.22 -12.47 24.75
N ASP A 205 -8.18 -12.78 25.53
CA ASP A 205 -8.16 -13.88 26.47
C ASP A 205 -7.99 -13.32 27.90
N VAL A 206 -9.12 -13.16 28.59
CA VAL A 206 -9.16 -12.58 29.94
C VAL A 206 -8.42 -13.44 30.96
N GLU A 207 -8.46 -14.77 30.81
CA GLU A 207 -7.76 -15.66 31.75
C GLU A 207 -6.25 -15.58 31.63
N LYS A 208 -5.73 -15.34 30.41
CA LYS A 208 -4.29 -15.15 30.16
C LYS A 208 -3.89 -13.68 30.19
N GLN A 209 -4.84 -12.76 30.39
CA GLN A 209 -4.60 -11.32 30.33
C GLN A 209 -3.92 -10.88 29.02
N THR A 210 -4.33 -11.47 27.90
CA THR A 210 -3.85 -11.09 26.57
C THR A 210 -4.93 -10.34 25.82
N PHE A 211 -4.51 -9.28 25.12
CA PHE A 211 -5.38 -8.40 24.36
C PHE A 211 -4.91 -8.32 22.92
N PRO A 212 -5.79 -7.95 21.98
CA PRO A 212 -5.39 -7.72 20.60
C PRO A 212 -4.25 -6.70 20.46
N ASP A 213 -3.33 -6.95 19.56
CA ASP A 213 -2.29 -5.98 19.19
C ASP A 213 -2.93 -4.77 18.50
N GLU A 214 -2.59 -3.57 18.97
CA GLU A 214 -3.18 -2.29 18.56
C GLU A 214 -2.38 -1.56 17.48
N ASN A 215 -1.20 -2.07 17.11
CA ASN A 215 -0.27 -1.34 16.24
C ASN A 215 -0.91 -0.93 14.90
N TYR A 216 -1.49 -1.88 14.18
CA TYR A 216 -2.14 -1.59 12.91
C TYR A 216 -3.39 -0.71 13.08
N ALA A 217 -4.17 -0.91 14.12
CA ALA A 217 -5.34 -0.08 14.41
C ALA A 217 -4.95 1.39 14.65
N ARG A 218 -3.83 1.62 15.31
CA ARG A 218 -3.27 2.95 15.52
C ARG A 218 -2.77 3.55 14.21
N GLU A 219 -1.97 2.80 13.44
CA GLU A 219 -1.36 3.31 12.21
C GLU A 219 -2.40 3.59 11.12
N ILE A 220 -3.43 2.77 10.97
CA ILE A 220 -4.46 3.03 9.96
C ILE A 220 -5.23 4.33 10.25
N MET A 221 -5.47 4.67 11.51
CA MET A 221 -6.09 5.95 11.89
C MET A 221 -5.09 7.11 11.85
N GLN A 222 -3.89 6.91 12.40
CA GLN A 222 -2.92 7.99 12.59
C GLN A 222 -2.16 8.37 11.31
N LEU A 223 -1.52 7.40 10.65
CA LEU A 223 -0.62 7.66 9.52
C LEU A 223 -1.30 7.45 8.17
N PHE A 224 -2.26 6.54 8.09
CA PHE A 224 -2.83 6.18 6.79
C PHE A 224 -4.12 6.92 6.45
N THR A 225 -4.86 7.49 7.44
CA THR A 225 -6.14 8.13 7.16
C THR A 225 -6.32 9.47 7.86
N ILE A 226 -6.88 9.50 9.09
CA ILE A 226 -7.48 10.72 9.68
C ILE A 226 -6.52 11.59 10.48
N GLY A 227 -5.33 11.08 10.84
CA GLY A 227 -4.35 11.81 11.65
C GLY A 227 -4.73 11.92 13.13
N LEU A 228 -3.86 12.56 13.92
CA LEU A 228 -4.02 12.68 15.38
C LEU A 228 -5.08 13.70 15.79
N TYR A 229 -5.19 14.80 15.05
CA TYR A 229 -6.01 15.94 15.40
C TYR A 229 -6.89 16.37 14.23
N GLU A 230 -8.09 16.89 14.55
CA GLU A 230 -8.97 17.47 13.55
C GLU A 230 -8.34 18.69 12.90
N LEU A 231 -8.55 18.82 11.60
CA LEU A 231 -8.04 19.94 10.80
C LEU A 231 -9.18 20.79 10.25
N ASN A 232 -8.90 22.07 10.08
CA ASN A 232 -9.71 22.98 9.28
C ASN A 232 -9.48 22.70 7.78
N PRO A 233 -10.36 23.21 6.89
CA PRO A 233 -10.21 23.00 5.45
C PRO A 233 -8.90 23.55 4.84
N ASP A 234 -8.23 24.47 5.53
CA ASP A 234 -6.92 25.02 5.15
C ASP A 234 -5.74 24.23 5.69
N GLY A 235 -5.99 23.11 6.41
CA GLY A 235 -4.98 22.26 7.01
C GLY A 235 -4.46 22.72 8.39
N THR A 236 -4.99 23.83 8.95
CA THR A 236 -4.65 24.23 10.31
C THR A 236 -5.37 23.37 11.33
N GLU A 237 -4.75 23.16 12.48
CA GLU A 237 -5.32 22.36 13.59
C GLU A 237 -6.57 23.01 14.17
N LYS A 238 -7.63 22.22 14.36
CA LYS A 238 -8.81 22.66 15.13
C LYS A 238 -8.55 22.63 16.61
N ARG A 239 -9.14 23.63 17.30
CA ARG A 239 -9.05 23.77 18.74
C ARG A 239 -10.43 23.94 19.36
N ASP A 240 -10.58 23.44 20.58
CA ASP A 240 -11.80 23.60 21.37
C ASP A 240 -11.91 25.00 21.98
N SER A 241 -12.97 25.24 22.77
CA SER A 241 -13.19 26.51 23.45
C SER A 241 -12.14 26.87 24.53
N GLN A 242 -11.31 25.87 24.91
CA GLN A 242 -10.21 26.02 25.86
C GLN A 242 -8.85 26.12 25.16
N ASN A 243 -8.85 26.28 23.81
CA ASN A 243 -7.66 26.34 22.96
C ASN A 243 -6.81 25.04 22.94
N LYS A 244 -7.41 23.89 23.26
CA LYS A 244 -6.78 22.55 23.14
C LYS A 244 -7.04 21.95 21.79
N LEU A 245 -6.09 21.16 21.28
CA LEU A 245 -6.25 20.37 20.06
C LEU A 245 -7.38 19.35 20.24
N ILE A 246 -8.21 19.19 19.22
CA ILE A 246 -9.31 18.23 19.20
C ILE A 246 -8.77 16.92 18.61
N PRO A 247 -8.68 15.82 19.39
CA PRO A 247 -8.24 14.53 18.87
C PRO A 247 -9.27 13.95 17.90
N THR A 248 -8.81 13.27 16.87
CA THR A 248 -9.69 12.58 15.90
C THR A 248 -10.22 11.25 16.42
N TYR A 249 -9.52 10.61 17.35
CA TYR A 249 -9.89 9.33 17.95
C TYR A 249 -9.34 9.23 19.39
N SER A 250 -9.89 8.30 20.14
CA SER A 250 -9.51 7.97 21.51
C SER A 250 -8.76 6.63 21.60
N ASN A 251 -8.24 6.29 22.77
CA ASN A 251 -7.68 4.96 23.03
C ASN A 251 -8.74 3.85 22.93
N ASP A 252 -9.99 4.14 23.29
CA ASP A 252 -11.08 3.16 23.16
C ASP A 252 -11.37 2.85 21.68
N ASP A 253 -11.23 3.85 20.79
CA ASP A 253 -11.35 3.65 19.35
C ASP A 253 -10.24 2.75 18.80
N ILE A 254 -9.00 2.92 19.30
CA ILE A 254 -7.88 2.06 18.92
C ILE A 254 -8.15 0.62 19.36
N SER A 255 -8.50 0.40 20.61
CA SER A 255 -8.79 -0.93 21.15
C SER A 255 -9.99 -1.57 20.47
N GLY A 256 -11.03 -0.78 20.16
CA GLY A 256 -12.20 -1.23 19.41
C GLY A 256 -11.86 -1.68 17.99
N LEU A 257 -11.05 -0.89 17.29
CA LEU A 257 -10.61 -1.22 15.91
C LEU A 257 -9.62 -2.39 15.90
N ALA A 258 -8.72 -2.52 16.88
CA ALA A 258 -7.81 -3.65 17.00
C ALA A 258 -8.55 -5.00 17.04
N LYS A 259 -9.70 -5.04 17.70
CA LYS A 259 -10.56 -6.23 17.76
C LYS A 259 -11.13 -6.63 16.39
N VAL A 260 -11.31 -5.67 15.47
CA VAL A 260 -11.75 -5.94 14.10
C VAL A 260 -10.70 -6.74 13.33
N PHE A 261 -9.41 -6.47 13.55
CA PHE A 261 -8.30 -7.14 12.85
C PHE A 261 -7.87 -8.46 13.47
N THR A 262 -8.52 -8.91 14.55
CA THR A 262 -8.27 -10.23 15.12
C THR A 262 -8.73 -11.36 14.19
N GLY A 263 -8.05 -12.50 14.26
CA GLY A 263 -8.37 -13.67 13.46
C GLY A 263 -7.82 -13.65 12.03
N LEU A 264 -7.11 -12.60 11.61
CA LEU A 264 -6.43 -12.56 10.32
C LEU A 264 -5.16 -13.41 10.36
N SER A 265 -4.99 -14.26 9.35
CA SER A 265 -3.81 -15.10 9.17
C SER A 265 -3.55 -15.39 7.69
N TRP A 266 -2.49 -16.12 7.40
CA TRP A 266 -2.10 -16.54 6.05
C TRP A 266 -3.28 -17.15 5.29
N GLY A 267 -3.50 -16.69 4.05
CA GLY A 267 -4.64 -17.13 3.24
C GLY A 267 -4.59 -18.62 2.86
N ASP A 268 -3.40 -19.22 2.81
CA ASP A 268 -3.12 -20.62 2.52
C ASP A 268 -2.82 -21.46 3.78
N ALA A 269 -2.97 -20.90 4.99
CA ALA A 269 -2.79 -21.63 6.23
C ALA A 269 -4.01 -22.51 6.55
N ASP A 270 -3.79 -23.61 7.26
CA ASP A 270 -4.85 -24.51 7.74
C ASP A 270 -5.47 -24.01 9.05
N TYR A 271 -4.69 -23.26 9.86
CA TYR A 271 -5.13 -22.73 11.15
C TYR A 271 -4.37 -21.44 11.51
N ILE A 272 -4.96 -20.62 12.36
CA ILE A 272 -4.32 -19.40 12.85
C ILE A 272 -3.06 -19.71 13.63
N GLY A 273 -1.99 -18.94 13.38
CA GLY A 273 -0.69 -19.13 14.02
C GLY A 273 0.18 -20.21 13.37
N GLN A 274 -0.27 -20.83 12.28
CA GLN A 274 0.62 -21.62 11.44
C GLN A 274 1.76 -20.71 10.96
N ARG A 275 2.98 -21.23 10.97
CA ARG A 275 4.10 -20.53 10.35
C ARG A 275 3.86 -20.39 8.85
N GLU A 276 4.42 -19.37 8.26
CA GLU A 276 4.43 -19.13 6.82
C GLU A 276 4.63 -20.46 6.04
N PRO A 277 3.63 -20.93 5.27
CA PRO A 277 3.70 -22.23 4.61
C PRO A 277 4.82 -22.29 3.57
N ASN A 278 5.01 -21.20 2.84
CA ASN A 278 6.09 -21.05 1.86
C ASN A 278 6.29 -19.56 1.51
N ARG A 279 7.31 -19.25 0.70
CA ARG A 279 7.62 -17.86 0.30
C ARG A 279 6.53 -17.18 -0.54
N TRP A 280 5.72 -17.96 -1.22
CA TRP A 280 4.66 -17.49 -2.09
C TRP A 280 3.42 -17.06 -1.32
N SER A 281 3.31 -17.40 -0.05
CA SER A 281 2.20 -17.02 0.83
C SER A 281 2.02 -15.51 0.91
N TYR A 282 3.06 -14.71 0.68
CA TYR A 282 2.95 -13.26 0.59
C TYR A 282 2.16 -12.76 -0.63
N THR A 283 1.91 -13.60 -1.63
CA THR A 283 1.08 -13.24 -2.81
C THR A 283 -0.39 -13.56 -2.61
N ILE A 284 -0.74 -14.22 -1.51
CA ILE A 284 -2.10 -14.68 -1.20
C ILE A 284 -2.67 -13.77 -0.11
N PRO A 285 -3.82 -13.09 -0.33
CA PRO A 285 -4.43 -12.25 0.68
C PRO A 285 -4.74 -13.01 1.97
N LEU A 286 -4.67 -12.32 3.11
CA LEU A 286 -5.06 -12.88 4.40
C LEU A 286 -6.53 -13.33 4.39
N ARG A 287 -6.85 -14.25 5.27
CA ARG A 287 -8.23 -14.63 5.54
C ARG A 287 -8.52 -14.63 7.04
N PHE A 288 -9.79 -14.54 7.39
CA PHE A 288 -10.24 -14.63 8.78
C PHE A 288 -10.34 -16.08 9.24
N PHE A 289 -9.88 -16.30 10.45
CA PHE A 289 -10.08 -17.53 11.19
C PHE A 289 -10.98 -17.26 12.40
N PRO A 290 -12.25 -17.64 12.34
CA PRO A 290 -13.21 -17.33 13.40
C PRO A 290 -12.92 -18.07 14.71
N ILE A 291 -12.27 -19.23 14.62
CA ILE A 291 -11.91 -20.07 15.77
C ILE A 291 -10.43 -20.48 15.63
N ASP A 292 -9.70 -20.46 16.73
CA ASP A 292 -8.33 -20.98 16.74
C ASP A 292 -8.32 -22.51 16.78
N SER A 293 -8.31 -23.11 15.60
CA SER A 293 -8.20 -24.57 15.46
C SER A 293 -6.86 -25.12 15.94
N SER A 294 -5.80 -24.27 16.05
CA SER A 294 -4.47 -24.70 16.50
C SER A 294 -4.46 -25.18 17.93
N ASP A 295 -5.21 -24.51 18.83
CA ASP A 295 -5.30 -24.95 20.22
C ASP A 295 -6.12 -26.24 20.36
N ALA A 296 -7.12 -26.45 19.52
CA ALA A 296 -7.83 -27.72 19.43
C ALA A 296 -6.92 -28.86 18.96
N ILE A 297 -6.07 -28.61 17.96
CA ILE A 297 -5.10 -29.58 17.44
C ILE A 297 -3.98 -29.85 18.46
N ARG A 298 -3.36 -28.79 19.02
CA ARG A 298 -2.28 -28.89 20.00
C ARG A 298 -2.70 -29.57 21.30
N ASN A 299 -3.97 -29.38 21.68
CA ASN A 299 -4.50 -29.93 22.93
C ASN A 299 -5.33 -31.21 22.73
N SER A 300 -5.31 -31.81 21.53
CA SER A 300 -6.00 -33.06 21.24
C SER A 300 -5.65 -34.22 22.19
N TRP A 301 -4.46 -34.17 22.82
CA TRP A 301 -3.98 -35.10 23.86
C TRP A 301 -4.32 -34.66 25.29
N LYS A 302 -4.86 -33.44 25.48
CA LYS A 302 -5.37 -32.97 26.79
C LYS A 302 -6.85 -33.26 26.90
N LYS A 303 -7.28 -33.69 28.08
CA LYS A 303 -8.69 -34.11 28.36
C LYS A 303 -9.76 -33.03 28.10
N THR A 304 -9.38 -31.77 28.01
CA THR A 304 -10.27 -30.64 27.70
C THR A 304 -9.57 -29.67 26.75
N PRO A 305 -9.81 -29.78 25.44
CA PRO A 305 -9.29 -28.81 24.49
C PRO A 305 -9.95 -27.45 24.74
N ARG A 306 -9.14 -26.41 24.97
CA ARG A 306 -9.60 -25.03 25.05
C ARG A 306 -9.62 -24.43 23.65
N ILE A 307 -10.77 -24.01 23.21
CA ILE A 307 -10.94 -23.26 21.96
C ILE A 307 -10.85 -21.78 22.27
N VAL A 308 -9.83 -21.09 21.77
CA VAL A 308 -9.70 -19.64 21.86
C VAL A 308 -10.17 -19.06 20.52
N PRO A 309 -11.12 -18.13 20.51
CA PRO A 309 -11.55 -17.50 19.28
C PRO A 309 -10.40 -16.81 18.57
N GLY A 310 -10.22 -17.05 17.29
CA GLY A 310 -9.26 -16.31 16.46
C GLY A 310 -9.73 -14.86 16.28
N HIS A 311 -10.99 -14.69 15.91
CA HIS A 311 -11.61 -13.39 15.78
C HIS A 311 -12.42 -13.02 17.04
N GLU A 312 -12.29 -11.76 17.47
CA GLU A 312 -13.03 -11.23 18.63
C GLU A 312 -14.54 -11.39 18.44
N PRO A 313 -15.24 -12.04 19.38
CA PRO A 313 -16.71 -12.16 19.31
C PRO A 313 -17.41 -10.85 19.65
N GLY A 314 -18.68 -10.74 19.29
CA GLY A 314 -19.54 -9.63 19.67
C GLY A 314 -19.34 -8.35 18.84
N VAL A 315 -20.01 -7.29 19.30
CA VAL A 315 -19.97 -5.96 18.68
C VAL A 315 -18.65 -5.28 19.00
N LYS A 316 -18.03 -4.65 18.00
CA LYS A 316 -16.86 -3.78 18.16
C LYS A 316 -17.29 -2.35 17.88
N SER A 317 -16.85 -1.42 18.71
CA SER A 317 -17.19 0.00 18.55
C SER A 317 -15.93 0.83 18.43
N PHE A 318 -15.89 1.75 17.46
CA PHE A 318 -14.79 2.68 17.20
C PHE A 318 -15.31 3.86 16.36
N LEU A 319 -14.80 5.04 16.55
CA LEU A 319 -15.15 6.27 15.81
C LEU A 319 -16.67 6.52 15.72
N GLY A 320 -17.41 6.21 16.75
CA GLY A 320 -18.87 6.35 16.77
C GLY A 320 -19.65 5.29 15.98
N PHE A 321 -18.97 4.32 15.34
CA PHE A 321 -19.58 3.20 14.65
C PHE A 321 -19.54 1.94 15.50
N SER A 322 -20.49 1.04 15.24
CA SER A 322 -20.51 -0.30 15.84
C SER A 322 -20.68 -1.34 14.75
N THR A 323 -19.88 -2.39 14.81
CA THR A 323 -20.03 -3.53 13.88
C THR A 323 -21.28 -4.32 14.26
N PRO A 324 -21.95 -4.98 13.29
CA PRO A 324 -23.02 -5.93 13.63
C PRO A 324 -22.49 -7.04 14.56
N ASN A 325 -23.36 -7.52 15.46
CA ASN A 325 -23.05 -8.71 16.24
C ASN A 325 -23.14 -9.95 15.30
N ARG A 326 -22.03 -10.27 14.64
CA ARG A 326 -21.91 -11.46 13.79
C ARG A 326 -21.30 -12.59 14.59
N THR A 327 -21.86 -13.77 14.45
CA THR A 327 -21.23 -14.98 14.97
C THR A 327 -19.95 -15.27 14.17
N PRO A 328 -18.96 -15.96 14.77
CA PRO A 328 -17.72 -16.33 14.09
C PRO A 328 -17.92 -17.10 12.75
N GLN A 329 -19.10 -17.67 12.53
CA GLN A 329 -19.45 -18.42 11.33
C GLN A 329 -19.93 -17.55 10.16
N GLN A 330 -20.24 -16.28 10.38
CA GLN A 330 -20.88 -15.42 9.37
C GLN A 330 -19.90 -14.52 8.61
N GLY A 331 -18.60 -14.55 8.95
CA GLY A 331 -17.60 -13.71 8.32
C GLY A 331 -17.85 -12.19 8.49
N LEU A 332 -16.99 -11.37 7.99
CA LEU A 332 -17.20 -9.92 7.84
C LEU A 332 -18.04 -9.61 6.61
#